data_cb47aba7ef395cff6c4122aacd8d2dc1
#
_entry.id   cb47aba7ef395cff6c4122aacd8d2dc1
#
_cell.length_a   1.000
_cell.length_b   1.000
_cell.length_c   1.000
_cell.angle_alpha   90.00
_cell.angle_beta   90.00
_cell.angle_gamma   90.00
#
_symmetry.space_group_name_H-M   'P 1'
#
loop_
_entity.id
_entity.type
_entity.pdbx_description
1 polymer ?
#
loop_
_entity_poly.entity_id
_entity_poly.type
_entity_poly.pdbx_seq_one_letter_code
_entity_poly.pdbx_strand_id
1 'polypeptide(L)'
;MALVGDRRVLRYPRRVRLVIAKCSVDYVGRLSAHLPPATRLLMVKADGSVSIHADDRAYKPLNWMSPPCRLEEAPGVWRVVNKAGEELRITLEEVFQDTSYELGVDPGLRKDGVEAHLQELLAANPETLGEGFTLVRREYMTAIGPVDLLCRDANQGAVAVEVKRRGEIDGVEQLTRYLELMNRDPLLAPVTGLFVAQEIKPQARVLATDRGIRCVVVDYDRLRGIERDELTLF
;
A
#
# COMPACT_ATOMS: atom_id res chain seq x y z
N MET A 1 51.28 -14.34 -7.54
CA MET A 1 50.82 -13.24 -8.41
C MET A 1 49.32 -13.36 -8.54
N ALA A 2 48.58 -12.65 -7.67
CA ALA A 2 47.13 -12.78 -7.59
C ALA A 2 46.50 -11.91 -8.70
N LEU A 3 45.74 -12.52 -9.58
CA LEU A 3 44.94 -11.82 -10.59
C LEU A 3 43.87 -11.01 -9.87
N VAL A 4 44.04 -9.69 -9.83
CA VAL A 4 43.01 -8.74 -9.43
C VAL A 4 41.95 -8.74 -10.54
N GLY A 5 40.91 -9.53 -10.36
CA GLY A 5 39.76 -9.56 -11.26
C GLY A 5 39.10 -8.17 -11.28
N ASP A 6 38.89 -7.65 -12.47
CA ASP A 6 38.29 -6.38 -12.77
C ASP A 6 36.86 -6.32 -12.19
N ARG A 7 36.70 -5.59 -11.07
CA ARG A 7 35.40 -5.37 -10.44
C ARG A 7 34.69 -4.25 -11.20
N ARG A 8 33.71 -4.59 -12.01
CA ARG A 8 32.87 -3.60 -12.64
C ARG A 8 31.84 -3.04 -11.64
N VAL A 9 32.02 -1.80 -11.25
CA VAL A 9 30.99 -1.02 -10.56
C VAL A 9 30.02 -0.50 -11.61
N LEU A 10 28.86 -1.10 -11.73
CA LEU A 10 27.82 -0.64 -12.66
C LEU A 10 27.16 0.62 -12.09
N ARG A 11 27.33 1.77 -12.74
CA ARG A 11 26.34 2.85 -12.65
C ARG A 11 25.11 2.35 -13.37
N TYR A 12 24.03 2.14 -12.63
CA TYR A 12 22.79 1.56 -13.16
C TYR A 12 22.30 2.36 -14.38
N PRO A 13 22.25 1.77 -15.58
CA PRO A 13 21.43 2.32 -16.64
C PRO A 13 19.97 2.26 -16.16
N ARG A 14 19.11 3.13 -16.67
CA ARG A 14 17.66 3.17 -16.38
C ARG A 14 16.93 1.92 -16.92
N ARG A 15 17.39 0.73 -16.54
CA ARG A 15 16.95 -0.56 -17.06
C ARG A 15 16.64 -1.51 -15.90
N VAL A 16 15.62 -2.32 -16.06
CA VAL A 16 15.44 -3.51 -15.25
C VAL A 16 16.27 -4.66 -15.85
N ARG A 17 16.98 -5.43 -15.02
CA ARG A 17 17.71 -6.64 -15.42
C ARG A 17 17.07 -7.84 -14.72
N LEU A 18 16.80 -8.87 -15.48
CA LEU A 18 16.23 -10.14 -15.07
C LEU A 18 17.23 -11.24 -15.33
N VAL A 19 17.60 -11.98 -14.30
CA VAL A 19 18.54 -13.07 -14.39
C VAL A 19 17.93 -14.33 -13.80
N ILE A 20 17.88 -15.40 -14.57
CA ILE A 20 17.53 -16.74 -14.08
C ILE A 20 18.82 -17.51 -13.90
N ALA A 21 19.10 -17.88 -12.65
CA ALA A 21 20.35 -18.55 -12.30
C ALA A 21 20.15 -19.56 -11.19
N LYS A 22 20.96 -20.63 -11.22
CA LYS A 22 21.20 -21.46 -10.06
C LYS A 22 22.16 -20.73 -9.15
N CYS A 23 21.73 -20.38 -7.94
CA CYS A 23 22.51 -19.57 -7.03
C CYS A 23 22.22 -19.90 -5.57
N SER A 24 23.19 -19.64 -4.71
CA SER A 24 23.03 -19.49 -3.25
C SER A 24 23.12 -18.03 -2.85
N VAL A 25 22.51 -17.68 -1.72
CA VAL A 25 22.47 -16.28 -1.27
C VAL A 25 22.70 -16.20 0.22
N ASP A 26 23.65 -15.36 0.61
CA ASP A 26 23.94 -15.01 2.00
C ASP A 26 23.60 -13.54 2.25
N TYR A 27 22.81 -13.28 3.27
CA TYR A 27 22.55 -11.95 3.76
C TYR A 27 23.17 -11.76 5.13
N VAL A 28 23.92 -10.68 5.28
CA VAL A 28 24.54 -10.25 6.55
C VAL A 28 24.12 -8.80 6.84
N GLY A 29 23.43 -8.61 7.95
CA GLY A 29 22.90 -7.31 8.37
C GLY A 29 22.39 -7.39 9.79
N ARG A 30 21.21 -6.84 10.05
CA ARG A 30 20.53 -6.95 11.37
C ARG A 30 20.29 -8.41 11.78
N LEU A 31 20.14 -9.27 10.81
CA LEU A 31 20.00 -10.72 10.93
C LEU A 31 20.94 -11.37 9.92
N SER A 32 21.23 -12.65 10.08
CA SER A 32 21.87 -13.48 9.05
C SER A 32 20.81 -14.37 8.42
N ALA A 33 20.83 -14.48 7.10
CA ALA A 33 19.97 -15.39 6.37
C ALA A 33 20.75 -16.08 5.25
N HIS A 34 20.44 -17.36 5.01
CA HIS A 34 21.05 -18.16 3.97
C HIS A 34 19.97 -18.83 3.11
N LEU A 35 20.09 -18.68 1.81
CA LEU A 35 19.30 -19.42 0.83
C LEU A 35 20.22 -20.45 0.15
N PRO A 36 20.00 -21.77 0.36
CA PRO A 36 20.82 -22.82 -0.26
C PRO A 36 20.69 -22.80 -1.78
N PRO A 37 21.58 -23.47 -2.52
CA PRO A 37 21.56 -23.49 -3.99
C PRO A 37 20.21 -23.92 -4.56
N ALA A 38 19.63 -23.08 -5.42
CA ALA A 38 18.42 -23.36 -6.19
C ALA A 38 18.34 -22.42 -7.41
N THR A 39 17.54 -22.79 -8.40
CA THR A 39 17.22 -21.90 -9.53
C THR A 39 16.28 -20.82 -9.06
N ARG A 40 16.62 -19.54 -9.32
CA ARG A 40 15.91 -18.35 -8.87
C ARG A 40 15.87 -17.28 -9.94
N LEU A 41 14.89 -16.42 -9.82
CA LEU A 41 14.84 -15.15 -10.55
C LEU A 41 15.51 -14.06 -9.68
N LEU A 42 16.54 -13.45 -10.22
CA LEU A 42 17.19 -12.26 -9.68
C LEU A 42 16.72 -11.06 -10.48
N MET A 43 16.20 -10.05 -9.80
CA MET A 43 15.73 -8.81 -10.42
C MET A 43 16.55 -7.64 -9.89
N VAL A 44 17.17 -6.89 -10.81
CA VAL A 44 17.86 -5.63 -10.50
C VAL A 44 17.10 -4.51 -11.17
N LYS A 45 16.59 -3.56 -10.39
CA LYS A 45 15.79 -2.44 -10.90
C LYS A 45 16.66 -1.21 -11.20
N ALA A 46 16.09 -0.28 -11.96
CA ALA A 46 16.75 0.96 -12.34
C ALA A 46 17.10 1.87 -11.13
N ASP A 47 16.42 1.73 -10.01
CA ASP A 47 16.73 2.43 -8.75
C ASP A 47 17.87 1.77 -7.95
N GLY A 48 18.40 0.66 -8.44
CA GLY A 48 19.46 -0.12 -7.82
C GLY A 48 18.95 -1.19 -6.85
N SER A 49 17.65 -1.31 -6.59
CA SER A 49 17.12 -2.38 -5.75
C SER A 49 17.37 -3.74 -6.38
N VAL A 50 17.68 -4.73 -5.53
CA VAL A 50 17.88 -6.11 -5.94
C VAL A 50 16.92 -7.00 -5.17
N SER A 51 16.23 -7.91 -5.85
CA SER A 51 15.32 -8.87 -5.23
C SER A 51 15.49 -10.26 -5.83
N ILE A 52 15.24 -11.28 -5.00
CA ILE A 52 15.44 -12.71 -5.29
C ILE A 52 14.11 -13.40 -5.10
N HIS A 53 13.65 -14.10 -6.14
CA HIS A 53 12.34 -14.74 -6.16
C HIS A 53 12.48 -16.24 -6.49
N ALA A 54 11.59 -17.03 -5.89
CA ALA A 54 11.22 -18.36 -6.37
C ALA A 54 9.99 -18.23 -7.29
N ASP A 55 9.58 -19.33 -7.88
CA ASP A 55 8.37 -19.44 -8.69
C ASP A 55 7.07 -19.54 -7.86
N ASP A 56 7.19 -19.64 -6.54
CA ASP A 56 6.09 -19.64 -5.57
C ASP A 56 6.07 -18.37 -4.71
N ARG A 57 5.21 -18.34 -3.65
CA ARG A 57 5.08 -17.25 -2.65
C ARG A 57 4.52 -15.94 -3.17
N ALA A 58 3.66 -15.99 -4.17
CA ALA A 58 2.94 -14.87 -4.72
C ALA A 58 3.89 -13.71 -5.13
N TYR A 59 3.75 -12.51 -4.54
CA TYR A 59 4.52 -11.33 -4.90
C TYR A 59 5.77 -11.09 -4.02
N LYS A 60 5.94 -11.84 -2.92
CA LYS A 60 7.01 -11.58 -1.94
C LYS A 60 8.34 -12.17 -2.41
N PRO A 61 9.43 -11.39 -2.46
CA PRO A 61 10.76 -11.93 -2.68
C PRO A 61 11.20 -12.79 -1.49
N LEU A 62 12.09 -13.75 -1.75
CA LEU A 62 12.76 -14.55 -0.70
C LEU A 62 13.73 -13.68 0.10
N ASN A 63 14.43 -12.77 -0.59
CA ASN A 63 15.33 -11.78 -0.01
C ASN A 63 15.43 -10.56 -0.94
N TRP A 64 15.78 -9.40 -0.40
CA TRP A 64 15.95 -8.18 -1.18
C TRP A 64 16.85 -7.16 -0.50
N MET A 65 17.39 -6.23 -1.30
CA MET A 65 18.08 -5.03 -0.83
C MET A 65 17.41 -3.80 -1.43
N SER A 66 16.91 -2.91 -0.57
CA SER A 66 16.26 -1.67 -0.99
C SER A 66 17.29 -0.58 -1.33
N PRO A 67 16.98 0.35 -2.24
CA PRO A 67 17.88 1.46 -2.56
C PRO A 67 17.95 2.45 -1.36
N PRO A 68 19.05 3.22 -1.23
CA PRO A 68 20.21 3.19 -2.08
C PRO A 68 21.18 2.05 -1.72
N CYS A 69 21.44 1.19 -2.68
CA CYS A 69 22.44 0.13 -2.56
C CYS A 69 23.33 0.09 -3.80
N ARG A 70 24.43 -0.63 -3.72
CA ARG A 70 25.41 -0.79 -4.80
C ARG A 70 25.64 -2.25 -5.09
N LEU A 71 25.47 -2.64 -6.36
CA LEU A 71 25.81 -3.97 -6.86
C LEU A 71 27.23 -3.96 -7.41
N GLU A 72 28.05 -4.86 -6.93
CA GLU A 72 29.38 -5.18 -7.44
C GLU A 72 29.34 -6.58 -8.03
N GLU A 73 29.73 -6.70 -9.28
CA GLU A 73 29.77 -7.97 -9.98
C GLU A 73 31.22 -8.44 -10.17
N ALA A 74 31.46 -9.69 -9.79
CA ALA A 74 32.67 -10.44 -10.10
C ALA A 74 32.27 -11.79 -10.72
N PRO A 75 33.17 -12.49 -11.40
CA PRO A 75 32.88 -13.80 -11.96
C PRO A 75 32.30 -14.74 -10.90
N GLY A 76 31.06 -15.21 -11.13
CA GLY A 76 30.35 -16.13 -10.25
C GLY A 76 29.83 -15.52 -8.91
N VAL A 77 30.05 -14.24 -8.61
CA VAL A 77 29.61 -13.63 -7.35
C VAL A 77 29.11 -12.21 -7.55
N TRP A 78 27.90 -11.94 -7.09
CA TRP A 78 27.37 -10.61 -6.95
C TRP A 78 27.37 -10.19 -5.47
N ARG A 79 27.73 -8.95 -5.20
CA ARG A 79 27.72 -8.37 -3.88
C ARG A 79 26.89 -7.08 -3.90
N VAL A 80 25.84 -7.04 -3.11
CA VAL A 80 24.98 -5.87 -2.96
C VAL A 80 25.16 -5.31 -1.57
N VAL A 81 25.50 -4.01 -1.46
CA VAL A 81 25.75 -3.35 -0.19
C VAL A 81 24.93 -2.07 -0.10
N ASN A 82 24.27 -1.85 1.03
CA ASN A 82 23.55 -0.62 1.31
C ASN A 82 24.39 0.34 2.17
N LYS A 83 23.86 1.55 2.42
CA LYS A 83 24.53 2.57 3.24
C LYS A 83 24.71 2.16 4.72
N ALA A 84 23.90 1.26 5.22
CA ALA A 84 23.98 0.75 6.59
C ALA A 84 25.06 -0.34 6.75
N GLY A 85 25.72 -0.74 5.66
CA GLY A 85 26.73 -1.79 5.66
C GLY A 85 26.15 -3.21 5.61
N GLU A 86 24.85 -3.36 5.39
CA GLU A 86 24.24 -4.66 5.15
C GLU A 86 24.68 -5.19 3.78
N GLU A 87 24.98 -6.47 3.72
CA GLU A 87 25.47 -7.14 2.52
C GLU A 87 24.56 -8.29 2.09
N LEU A 88 24.30 -8.35 0.79
CA LEU A 88 23.67 -9.48 0.14
C LEU A 88 24.67 -10.05 -0.85
N ARG A 89 25.15 -11.26 -0.61
CA ARG A 89 26.09 -11.97 -1.47
C ARG A 89 25.37 -13.07 -2.23
N ILE A 90 25.40 -13.00 -3.54
CA ILE A 90 24.77 -13.97 -4.43
C ILE A 90 25.89 -14.75 -5.14
N THR A 91 26.02 -16.04 -4.86
CA THR A 91 26.96 -16.92 -5.53
C THR A 91 26.24 -17.60 -6.69
N LEU A 92 26.64 -17.28 -7.91
CA LEU A 92 26.07 -17.81 -9.15
C LEU A 92 26.82 -19.08 -9.54
N GLU A 93 26.13 -20.22 -9.57
CA GLU A 93 26.66 -21.49 -10.05
C GLU A 93 26.49 -21.65 -11.56
N GLU A 94 25.29 -21.30 -12.07
CA GLU A 94 24.95 -21.39 -13.48
C GLU A 94 23.95 -20.28 -13.83
N VAL A 95 24.15 -19.58 -14.93
CA VAL A 95 23.25 -18.55 -15.44
C VAL A 95 22.54 -19.07 -16.67
N PHE A 96 21.22 -19.22 -16.59
CA PHE A 96 20.39 -19.73 -17.70
C PHE A 96 19.90 -18.58 -18.59
N GLN A 97 19.64 -17.42 -18.01
CA GLN A 97 19.17 -16.24 -18.75
C GLN A 97 19.62 -14.95 -18.05
N ASP A 98 19.99 -13.96 -18.85
CA ASP A 98 20.37 -12.61 -18.40
C ASP A 98 19.90 -11.62 -19.45
N THR A 99 18.87 -10.83 -19.11
CA THR A 99 18.21 -9.88 -20.02
C THR A 99 17.95 -8.55 -19.33
N SER A 100 17.97 -7.47 -20.11
CA SER A 100 17.70 -6.14 -19.60
C SER A 100 16.72 -5.40 -20.50
N TYR A 101 15.81 -4.61 -19.87
CA TYR A 101 14.77 -3.86 -20.56
C TYR A 101 14.69 -2.44 -20.01
N GLU A 102 14.44 -1.49 -20.90
CA GLU A 102 14.04 -0.14 -20.53
C GLU A 102 12.52 -0.08 -20.47
N LEU A 103 11.96 0.08 -19.28
CA LEU A 103 10.50 0.15 -19.09
C LEU A 103 9.96 1.57 -19.26
N GLY A 104 10.84 2.58 -19.41
CA GLY A 104 10.45 3.97 -19.51
C GLY A 104 10.00 4.57 -18.18
N VAL A 105 9.26 5.65 -18.26
CA VAL A 105 8.67 6.32 -17.11
C VAL A 105 7.30 5.70 -16.84
N ASP A 106 7.14 5.07 -15.68
CA ASP A 106 5.86 4.57 -15.24
C ASP A 106 4.96 5.75 -14.86
N PRO A 107 3.74 5.86 -15.43
CA PRO A 107 2.79 6.94 -15.09
C PRO A 107 2.23 6.81 -13.68
N GLY A 108 2.59 5.76 -12.95
CA GLY A 108 2.08 5.44 -11.62
C GLY A 108 0.70 4.78 -11.63
N LEU A 109 0.30 4.31 -10.48
CA LEU A 109 -1.01 3.74 -10.27
C LEU A 109 -2.05 4.87 -10.29
N ARG A 110 -2.91 4.89 -11.29
CA ARG A 110 -4.15 5.67 -11.22
C ARG A 110 -5.13 4.86 -10.37
N LYS A 111 -5.31 5.29 -9.11
CA LYS A 111 -6.44 4.80 -8.32
C LYS A 111 -7.72 5.12 -9.07
N ASP A 112 -8.67 4.22 -9.07
CA ASP A 112 -9.92 4.37 -9.82
C ASP A 112 -10.82 5.54 -9.34
N GLY A 113 -10.38 6.35 -8.44
CA GLY A 113 -11.11 7.54 -7.97
C GLY A 113 -12.45 7.25 -7.27
N VAL A 114 -12.81 5.98 -7.11
CA VAL A 114 -14.11 5.57 -6.54
C VAL A 114 -14.27 6.11 -5.13
N GLU A 115 -13.24 6.09 -4.29
CA GLU A 115 -13.32 6.65 -2.93
C GLU A 115 -13.54 8.17 -2.97
N ALA A 116 -12.75 8.89 -3.77
CA ALA A 116 -12.89 10.33 -3.94
C ALA A 116 -14.25 10.72 -4.51
N HIS A 117 -14.73 9.99 -5.52
CA HIS A 117 -16.04 10.22 -6.10
C HIS A 117 -17.17 9.83 -5.14
N LEU A 118 -17.04 8.74 -4.37
CA LEU A 118 -17.98 8.39 -3.33
C LEU A 118 -18.06 9.48 -2.25
N GLN A 119 -16.91 10.02 -1.84
CA GLN A 119 -16.84 11.15 -0.92
C GLN A 119 -17.55 12.40 -1.49
N GLU A 120 -17.41 12.67 -2.81
CA GLU A 120 -18.11 13.76 -3.49
C GLU A 120 -19.63 13.56 -3.50
N LEU A 121 -20.09 12.36 -3.84
CA LEU A 121 -21.51 12.02 -3.85
C LEU A 121 -22.16 12.13 -2.48
N LEU A 122 -21.47 11.64 -1.43
CA LEU A 122 -21.93 11.73 -0.04
C LEU A 122 -21.91 13.18 0.47
N ALA A 123 -20.93 13.98 0.06
CA ALA A 123 -20.88 15.39 0.38
C ALA A 123 -22.01 16.19 -0.26
N ALA A 124 -22.39 15.85 -1.49
CA ALA A 124 -23.52 16.44 -2.20
C ALA A 124 -24.89 15.99 -1.65
N ASN A 125 -24.95 14.78 -1.07
CA ASN A 125 -26.17 14.16 -0.56
C ASN A 125 -25.95 13.62 0.87
N PRO A 126 -25.70 14.48 1.87
CA PRO A 126 -25.35 14.06 3.23
C PRO A 126 -26.47 13.28 3.93
N GLU A 127 -27.71 13.43 3.51
CA GLU A 127 -28.88 12.69 4.00
C GLU A 127 -28.76 11.17 3.77
N THR A 128 -27.93 10.73 2.82
CA THR A 128 -27.57 9.32 2.62
C THR A 128 -26.88 8.70 3.86
N LEU A 129 -26.22 9.53 4.66
CA LEU A 129 -25.54 9.11 5.90
C LEU A 129 -26.50 8.92 7.06
N GLY A 130 -27.67 9.54 6.97
CA GLY A 130 -28.75 9.52 7.95
C GLY A 130 -29.67 10.72 7.80
N GLU A 131 -30.90 10.58 8.24
CA GLU A 131 -31.88 11.68 8.23
C GLU A 131 -31.36 12.88 9.01
N GLY A 132 -31.49 14.06 8.44
CA GLY A 132 -31.08 15.34 9.03
C GLY A 132 -29.58 15.59 9.04
N PHE A 133 -28.77 14.76 8.35
CA PHE A 133 -27.36 15.04 8.19
C PHE A 133 -27.12 16.23 7.29
N THR A 134 -26.18 17.09 7.69
CA THR A 134 -25.71 18.23 6.89
C THR A 134 -24.20 18.24 6.83
N LEU A 135 -23.65 18.59 5.66
CA LEU A 135 -22.21 18.71 5.47
C LEU A 135 -21.70 20.02 6.08
N VAL A 136 -20.67 19.92 6.92
CA VAL A 136 -19.91 21.09 7.39
C VAL A 136 -18.73 21.35 6.47
N ARG A 137 -17.91 20.30 6.19
CA ARG A 137 -16.71 20.43 5.35
C ARG A 137 -16.24 19.09 4.83
N ARG A 138 -15.76 19.08 3.58
CA ARG A 138 -14.94 17.99 3.02
C ARG A 138 -13.49 18.19 3.42
N GLU A 139 -12.76 17.06 3.55
CA GLU A 139 -11.33 17.07 3.87
C GLU A 139 -11.01 18.02 5.05
N TYR A 140 -11.70 17.79 6.17
CA TYR A 140 -11.51 18.61 7.36
C TYR A 140 -10.12 18.35 7.95
N MET A 141 -9.25 19.37 7.90
CA MET A 141 -7.85 19.25 8.31
C MET A 141 -7.71 19.07 9.82
N THR A 142 -6.97 18.03 10.20
CA THR A 142 -6.51 17.78 11.56
C THR A 142 -4.98 17.77 11.61
N ALA A 143 -4.39 17.71 12.79
CA ALA A 143 -2.93 17.66 12.96
C ALA A 143 -2.29 16.40 12.37
N ILE A 144 -3.07 15.33 12.10
CA ILE A 144 -2.59 14.05 11.56
C ILE A 144 -3.09 13.76 10.13
N GLY A 145 -3.73 14.73 9.49
CA GLY A 145 -4.28 14.62 8.14
C GLY A 145 -5.76 15.00 8.07
N PRO A 146 -6.34 15.01 6.85
CA PRO A 146 -7.74 15.35 6.65
C PRO A 146 -8.67 14.18 7.02
N VAL A 147 -9.79 14.51 7.65
CA VAL A 147 -10.98 13.66 7.76
C VAL A 147 -11.81 13.83 6.50
N ASP A 148 -12.29 12.76 5.91
CA ASP A 148 -12.99 12.82 4.61
C ASP A 148 -14.17 13.77 4.61
N LEU A 149 -15.09 13.63 5.58
CA LEU A 149 -16.20 14.58 5.76
C LEU A 149 -16.37 14.90 7.25
N LEU A 150 -16.60 16.17 7.55
CA LEU A 150 -17.17 16.62 8.82
C LEU A 150 -18.62 16.99 8.57
N CYS A 151 -19.53 16.36 9.30
CA CYS A 151 -20.98 16.59 9.22
C CYS A 151 -21.58 17.00 10.55
N ARG A 152 -22.83 17.45 10.52
CA ARG A 152 -23.73 17.54 11.67
C ARG A 152 -24.86 16.53 11.49
N ASP A 153 -25.22 15.85 12.56
CA ASP A 153 -26.41 14.99 12.60
C ASP A 153 -27.71 15.79 12.87
N ALA A 154 -28.83 15.10 12.93
CA ALA A 154 -30.14 15.74 13.21
C ALA A 154 -30.18 16.54 14.53
N ASN A 155 -29.33 16.19 15.49
CA ASN A 155 -29.23 16.87 16.79
C ASN A 155 -28.14 17.94 16.81
N GLN A 156 -27.58 18.30 15.65
CA GLN A 156 -26.47 19.24 15.49
C GLN A 156 -25.15 18.73 16.12
N GLY A 157 -25.05 17.44 16.47
CA GLY A 157 -23.84 16.81 16.93
C GLY A 157 -22.79 16.70 15.82
N ALA A 158 -21.51 16.88 16.16
CA ALA A 158 -20.42 16.74 15.21
C ALA A 158 -20.17 15.27 14.87
N VAL A 159 -20.07 14.95 13.59
CA VAL A 159 -19.81 13.59 13.08
C VAL A 159 -18.62 13.61 12.13
N ALA A 160 -17.56 12.90 12.49
CA ALA A 160 -16.43 12.63 11.60
C ALA A 160 -16.75 11.38 10.76
N VAL A 161 -16.64 11.51 9.45
CA VAL A 161 -16.97 10.44 8.49
C VAL A 161 -15.71 10.03 7.76
N GLU A 162 -15.40 8.73 7.79
CA GLU A 162 -14.36 8.09 6.99
C GLU A 162 -15.01 7.27 5.89
N VAL A 163 -14.59 7.48 4.64
CA VAL A 163 -15.18 6.89 3.44
C VAL A 163 -14.17 5.95 2.79
N LYS A 164 -14.57 4.72 2.55
CA LYS A 164 -13.75 3.71 1.87
C LYS A 164 -14.54 3.01 0.77
N ARG A 165 -13.86 2.56 -0.27
CA ARG A 165 -14.47 1.62 -1.20
C ARG A 165 -14.74 0.30 -0.50
N ARG A 166 -13.76 -0.21 0.26
CA ARG A 166 -13.85 -1.42 1.07
C ARG A 166 -13.44 -1.10 2.50
N GLY A 167 -14.35 -1.31 3.43
CA GLY A 167 -14.13 -1.03 4.84
C GLY A 167 -13.39 -2.18 5.52
N GLU A 168 -12.13 -1.94 5.86
CA GLU A 168 -11.23 -2.85 6.56
C GLU A 168 -10.81 -2.27 7.92
N ILE A 169 -10.07 -3.03 8.70
CA ILE A 169 -9.65 -2.64 10.07
C ILE A 169 -8.86 -1.34 10.09
N ASP A 170 -7.99 -1.13 9.11
CA ASP A 170 -7.13 0.06 9.00
C ASP A 170 -7.93 1.37 8.87
N GLY A 171 -9.07 1.34 8.15
CA GLY A 171 -9.97 2.49 8.07
C GLY A 171 -10.64 2.81 9.39
N VAL A 172 -11.03 1.81 10.17
CA VAL A 172 -11.58 2.00 11.52
C VAL A 172 -10.50 2.54 12.46
N GLU A 173 -9.27 2.03 12.38
CA GLU A 173 -8.12 2.53 13.14
C GLU A 173 -7.80 3.98 12.80
N GLN A 174 -7.89 4.35 11.52
CA GLN A 174 -7.70 5.72 11.05
C GLN A 174 -8.75 6.65 11.67
N LEU A 175 -10.03 6.30 11.55
CA LEU A 175 -11.13 7.10 12.12
C LEU A 175 -11.02 7.22 13.65
N THR A 176 -10.62 6.16 14.35
CA THR A 176 -10.40 6.20 15.79
C THR A 176 -9.39 7.29 16.18
N ARG A 177 -8.24 7.34 15.49
CA ARG A 177 -7.22 8.36 15.73
C ARG A 177 -7.73 9.79 15.48
N TYR A 178 -8.56 9.97 14.45
CA TYR A 178 -9.20 11.26 14.21
C TYR A 178 -10.16 11.64 15.34
N LEU A 179 -10.99 10.70 15.80
CA LEU A 179 -11.95 10.96 16.90
C LEU A 179 -11.23 11.32 18.19
N GLU A 180 -10.16 10.61 18.56
CA GLU A 180 -9.34 10.93 19.72
C GLU A 180 -8.79 12.36 19.66
N LEU A 181 -8.34 12.79 18.49
CA LEU A 181 -7.78 14.11 18.29
C LEU A 181 -8.85 15.18 18.29
N MET A 182 -9.96 14.99 17.54
CA MET A 182 -11.03 15.96 17.40
C MET A 182 -11.80 16.16 18.72
N ASN A 183 -11.92 15.14 19.55
CA ASN A 183 -12.56 15.27 20.88
C ASN A 183 -11.69 16.00 21.92
N ARG A 184 -10.46 16.37 21.58
CA ARG A 184 -9.65 17.29 22.42
C ARG A 184 -10.00 18.75 22.19
N ASP A 185 -10.67 19.07 21.06
CA ASP A 185 -11.12 20.41 20.76
C ASP A 185 -12.50 20.65 21.40
N PRO A 186 -12.60 21.54 22.43
CA PRO A 186 -13.85 21.80 23.12
C PRO A 186 -14.91 22.48 22.24
N LEU A 187 -14.52 23.03 21.09
CA LEU A 187 -15.44 23.64 20.12
C LEU A 187 -16.12 22.60 19.22
N LEU A 188 -15.54 21.42 19.11
CA LEU A 188 -16.06 20.32 18.30
C LEU A 188 -16.69 19.20 19.14
N ALA A 189 -16.14 18.96 20.32
CA ALA A 189 -16.55 17.85 21.18
C ALA A 189 -17.99 18.02 21.71
N PRO A 190 -18.79 16.95 21.78
CA PRO A 190 -18.44 15.57 21.42
C PRO A 190 -18.53 15.31 19.91
N VAL A 191 -17.50 14.64 19.36
CA VAL A 191 -17.47 14.19 17.97
C VAL A 191 -17.69 12.68 17.92
N THR A 192 -18.69 12.25 17.17
CA THR A 192 -18.96 10.84 16.92
C THR A 192 -18.38 10.36 15.57
N GLY A 193 -18.18 9.04 15.42
CA GLY A 193 -17.61 8.46 14.21
C GLY A 193 -18.65 7.77 13.33
N LEU A 194 -18.51 7.94 12.02
CA LEU A 194 -19.28 7.22 11.02
C LEU A 194 -18.33 6.61 9.98
N PHE A 195 -18.30 5.28 9.89
CA PHE A 195 -17.50 4.55 8.92
C PHE A 195 -18.37 4.10 7.76
N VAL A 196 -18.08 4.60 6.56
CA VAL A 196 -18.91 4.44 5.35
C VAL A 196 -18.12 3.69 4.28
N ALA A 197 -18.70 2.64 3.72
CA ALA A 197 -18.09 1.91 2.60
C ALA A 197 -19.16 1.22 1.75
N GLN A 198 -18.77 0.76 0.54
CA GLN A 198 -19.62 -0.09 -0.28
C GLN A 198 -19.73 -1.52 0.29
N GLU A 199 -18.68 -1.99 0.94
CA GLU A 199 -18.63 -3.27 1.65
C GLU A 199 -17.82 -3.08 2.94
N ILE A 200 -18.30 -3.56 4.07
CA ILE A 200 -17.56 -3.51 5.33
C ILE A 200 -17.30 -4.95 5.80
N LYS A 201 -16.02 -5.27 5.97
CA LYS A 201 -15.60 -6.59 6.44
C LYS A 201 -16.10 -6.87 7.86
N PRO A 202 -16.48 -8.12 8.18
CA PRO A 202 -17.00 -8.48 9.51
C PRO A 202 -16.10 -8.02 10.66
N GLN A 203 -14.78 -8.20 10.53
CA GLN A 203 -13.80 -7.81 11.54
C GLN A 203 -13.73 -6.29 11.75
N ALA A 204 -13.84 -5.52 10.67
CA ALA A 204 -13.89 -4.06 10.75
C ALA A 204 -15.18 -3.58 11.42
N ARG A 205 -16.31 -4.25 11.16
CA ARG A 205 -17.59 -3.94 11.81
C ARG A 205 -17.55 -4.21 13.31
N VAL A 206 -16.96 -5.33 13.73
CA VAL A 206 -16.78 -5.66 15.15
C VAL A 206 -15.94 -4.57 15.83
N LEU A 207 -14.78 -4.25 15.27
CA LEU A 207 -13.90 -3.22 15.83
C LEU A 207 -14.57 -1.84 15.89
N ALA A 208 -15.31 -1.46 14.85
CA ALA A 208 -16.06 -0.20 14.84
C ALA A 208 -17.10 -0.14 15.96
N THR A 209 -17.87 -1.23 16.15
CA THR A 209 -18.87 -1.35 17.21
C THR A 209 -18.23 -1.23 18.60
N ASP A 210 -17.11 -1.92 18.84
CA ASP A 210 -16.37 -1.87 20.11
C ASP A 210 -15.88 -0.46 20.46
N ARG A 211 -15.66 0.37 19.43
CA ARG A 211 -15.21 1.76 19.57
C ARG A 211 -16.34 2.79 19.49
N GLY A 212 -17.60 2.36 19.46
CA GLY A 212 -18.74 3.25 19.34
C GLY A 212 -18.85 3.96 17.99
N ILE A 213 -18.19 3.43 16.96
CA ILE A 213 -18.23 3.96 15.58
C ILE A 213 -19.39 3.28 14.84
N ARG A 214 -20.30 4.09 14.31
CA ARG A 214 -21.40 3.60 13.49
C ARG A 214 -20.91 3.24 12.08
N CYS A 215 -21.43 2.16 11.52
CA CYS A 215 -21.12 1.67 10.17
C CYS A 215 -22.30 1.87 9.22
N VAL A 216 -22.06 2.44 8.06
CA VAL A 216 -23.05 2.59 6.98
C VAL A 216 -22.50 1.94 5.71
N VAL A 217 -23.30 1.07 5.11
CA VAL A 217 -23.02 0.51 3.78
C VAL A 217 -23.84 1.29 2.75
N VAL A 218 -23.19 1.74 1.69
CA VAL A 218 -23.79 2.54 0.64
C VAL A 218 -23.67 1.86 -0.70
N ASP A 219 -24.72 1.93 -1.52
CA ASP A 219 -24.71 1.49 -2.90
C ASP A 219 -24.18 2.63 -3.78
N TYR A 220 -22.97 2.44 -4.32
CA TYR A 220 -22.30 3.44 -5.15
C TYR A 220 -23.02 3.66 -6.50
N ASP A 221 -23.56 2.61 -7.10
CA ASP A 221 -24.25 2.73 -8.38
C ASP A 221 -25.56 3.50 -8.20
N ARG A 222 -26.29 3.23 -7.13
CA ARG A 222 -27.50 3.98 -6.77
C ARG A 222 -27.20 5.46 -6.49
N LEU A 223 -26.12 5.74 -5.80
CA LEU A 223 -25.69 7.14 -5.55
C LEU A 223 -25.34 7.90 -6.82
N ARG A 224 -24.89 7.20 -7.86
CA ARG A 224 -24.64 7.76 -9.19
C ARG A 224 -25.91 7.91 -10.05
N GLY A 225 -27.06 7.50 -9.55
CA GLY A 225 -28.29 7.47 -10.33
C GLY A 225 -28.36 6.33 -11.37
N ILE A 226 -27.52 5.32 -11.21
CA ILE A 226 -27.56 4.11 -12.06
C ILE A 226 -28.56 3.15 -11.41
N GLU A 227 -29.76 3.05 -11.98
CA GLU A 227 -30.69 1.99 -11.63
C GLU A 227 -30.14 0.67 -12.19
N ARG A 228 -29.91 -0.33 -11.33
CA ARG A 228 -29.72 -1.70 -11.78
C ARG A 228 -31.09 -2.23 -12.13
N ASP A 229 -31.39 -2.44 -13.43
CA ASP A 229 -32.44 -3.35 -13.82
C ASP A 229 -32.15 -4.70 -13.15
N GLU A 230 -32.93 -5.08 -12.16
CA GLU A 230 -32.94 -6.44 -11.63
C GLU A 230 -33.42 -7.35 -12.77
N LEU A 231 -32.46 -7.82 -13.57
CA LEU A 231 -32.69 -8.99 -14.42
C LEU A 231 -32.92 -10.18 -13.49
N THR A 232 -34.15 -10.36 -13.06
CA THR A 232 -34.64 -11.61 -12.51
C THR A 232 -34.50 -12.65 -13.61
N LEU A 233 -33.42 -13.40 -13.60
CA LEU A 233 -33.32 -14.66 -14.32
C LEU A 233 -34.21 -15.65 -13.61
N PHE A 234 -35.33 -15.99 -14.26
CA PHE A 234 -36.17 -17.14 -13.94
C PHE A 234 -35.43 -18.44 -14.24
#